data_10031d9e6619c94c899a285e7be71efc
#
_entry.id   10031d9e6619c94c899a285e7be71efc
#
_cell.length_a   1.000
_cell.length_b   1.000
_cell.length_c   1.000
_cell.angle_alpha   90.00
_cell.angle_beta   90.00
_cell.angle_gamma   90.00
#
_symmetry.space_group_name_H-M   'P 1'
#
loop_
_entity.id
_entity.type
_entity.pdbx_description
1 polymer ?
#
loop_
_entity_poly.entity_id
_entity_poly.type
_entity_poly.pdbx_seq_one_letter_code
_entity_poly.pdbx_strand_id
1 'polypeptide(L)'
;MPLTTFPHSSHQTAVNTHATTVLRGLQARSKGNPITGKQIGAALGIAGPAVRAIVHRLREQGHPIGSSGQGYWYAGSPTELAPTITHLEQRIRSMAAAADGLRRAFNPQ
;
A
#
# COMPACT_ATOMS: atom_id res chain seq x y z
N MET A 1 -12.17 -26.77 -18.92
CA MET A 1 -12.63 -25.86 -18.52
C MET A 1 -11.98 -25.32 -17.45
N PRO A 2 -11.73 -24.46 -17.44
CA PRO A 2 -11.01 -23.89 -16.58
C PRO A 2 -11.68 -23.53 -15.47
N LEU A 3 -11.58 -23.75 -14.87
CA LEU A 3 -12.18 -23.51 -14.07
C LEU A 3 -12.03 -22.50 -13.43
N THR A 4 -11.70 -21.99 -13.33
CA THR A 4 -11.52 -21.11 -12.73
C THR A 4 -11.82 -20.21 -12.44
N THR A 5 -12.18 -20.02 -12.47
CA THR A 5 -12.40 -19.10 -12.41
C THR A 5 -12.76 -18.43 -11.36
N PHE A 6 -12.19 -18.21 -10.43
CA PHE A 6 -12.46 -17.25 -9.45
C PHE A 6 -12.28 -15.90 -10.03
N PRO A 7 -13.26 -15.04 -9.96
CA PRO A 7 -13.11 -13.68 -10.41
C PRO A 7 -12.02 -13.04 -9.57
N HIS A 8 -11.22 -12.22 -10.20
CA HIS A 8 -10.26 -11.41 -9.47
C HIS A 8 -10.99 -10.52 -8.49
N SER A 9 -10.39 -10.26 -7.34
CA SER A 9 -10.92 -9.27 -6.44
C SER A 9 -10.90 -7.91 -7.14
N SER A 10 -11.72 -6.98 -6.68
CA SER A 10 -11.71 -5.64 -7.24
C SER A 10 -10.35 -4.97 -7.04
N HIS A 11 -9.63 -5.32 -5.96
CA HIS A 11 -8.28 -4.80 -5.74
C HIS A 11 -7.31 -5.29 -6.81
N GLN A 12 -7.39 -6.56 -7.16
CA GLN A 12 -6.52 -7.12 -8.19
C GLN A 12 -6.77 -6.46 -9.54
N THR A 13 -8.03 -6.25 -9.87
CA THR A 13 -8.40 -5.58 -11.12
C THR A 13 -7.88 -4.16 -11.14
N ALA A 14 -8.03 -3.42 -10.03
CA ALA A 14 -7.57 -2.05 -9.94
C ALA A 14 -6.04 -1.96 -10.09
N VAL A 15 -5.30 -2.90 -9.47
CA VAL A 15 -3.84 -2.94 -9.59
C VAL A 15 -3.45 -3.12 -11.06
N ASN A 16 -4.08 -4.08 -11.74
CA ASN A 16 -3.75 -4.38 -13.14
C ASN A 16 -4.07 -3.21 -14.06
N THR A 17 -5.16 -2.50 -13.78
CA THR A 17 -5.63 -1.43 -14.67
C THR A 17 -4.93 -0.10 -14.40
N HIS A 18 -4.69 0.22 -13.12
CA HIS A 18 -4.31 1.59 -12.73
C HIS A 18 -2.86 1.76 -12.28
N ALA A 19 -2.09 0.67 -12.15
CA ALA A 19 -0.75 0.76 -11.56
C ALA A 19 0.13 1.78 -12.28
N THR A 20 0.15 1.76 -13.60
CA THR A 20 0.99 2.68 -14.38
C THR A 20 0.56 4.12 -14.17
N THR A 21 -0.74 4.37 -14.18
CA THR A 21 -1.27 5.72 -14.00
C THR A 21 -0.93 6.26 -12.60
N VAL A 22 -1.11 5.43 -11.58
CA VAL A 22 -0.79 5.82 -10.20
C VAL A 22 0.72 6.08 -10.08
N LEU A 23 1.55 5.21 -10.66
CA LEU A 23 2.98 5.40 -10.61
C LEU A 23 3.40 6.75 -11.21
N ARG A 24 2.88 7.07 -12.39
CA ARG A 24 3.18 8.36 -13.02
C ARG A 24 2.75 9.53 -12.15
N GLY A 25 1.57 9.43 -11.57
CA GLY A 25 1.06 10.47 -10.69
C GLY A 25 1.92 10.66 -9.46
N LEU A 26 2.40 9.56 -8.88
CA LEU A 26 3.27 9.62 -7.71
C LEU A 26 4.65 10.16 -8.05
N GLN A 27 5.17 9.81 -9.22
CA GLN A 27 6.48 10.33 -9.67
C GLN A 27 6.46 11.85 -9.83
N ALA A 28 5.29 12.43 -10.00
CA ALA A 28 5.14 13.89 -10.08
C ALA A 28 4.99 14.53 -8.69
N ARG A 29 5.00 13.74 -7.62
CA ARG A 29 4.83 14.24 -6.25
C ARG A 29 6.12 14.12 -5.47
N SER A 30 6.28 15.01 -4.51
CA SER A 30 7.42 15.01 -3.61
C SER A 30 6.92 14.96 -2.18
N LYS A 31 7.85 14.78 -1.25
CA LYS A 31 7.51 14.77 0.18
C LYS A 31 6.80 16.06 0.60
N GLY A 32 7.19 17.19 0.02
CA GLY A 32 6.56 18.48 0.31
C GLY A 32 5.25 18.71 -0.40
N ASN A 33 4.89 17.85 -1.34
CA ASN A 33 3.65 17.98 -2.12
C ASN A 33 3.03 16.60 -2.34
N PRO A 34 2.58 15.92 -1.27
CA PRO A 34 2.03 14.58 -1.38
C PRO A 34 0.61 14.59 -1.96
N ILE A 35 0.16 13.41 -2.38
CA ILE A 35 -1.23 13.20 -2.79
C ILE A 35 -1.86 12.16 -1.89
N THR A 36 -3.07 12.41 -1.41
CA THR A 36 -3.72 11.48 -0.51
C THR A 36 -4.31 10.28 -1.26
N GLY A 37 -4.46 9.17 -0.54
CA GLY A 37 -5.15 8.01 -1.10
C GLY A 37 -6.58 8.35 -1.53
N LYS A 38 -7.24 9.22 -0.77
CA LYS A 38 -8.59 9.67 -1.11
C LYS A 38 -8.60 10.41 -2.45
N GLN A 39 -7.62 11.28 -2.68
CA GLN A 39 -7.52 11.99 -3.95
C GLN A 39 -7.24 11.04 -5.11
N ILE A 40 -6.38 10.07 -4.92
CA ILE A 40 -6.11 9.07 -5.95
C ILE A 40 -7.38 8.28 -6.25
N GLY A 41 -8.07 7.82 -5.22
CA GLY A 41 -9.31 7.06 -5.39
C GLY A 41 -10.38 7.84 -6.12
N ALA A 42 -10.54 9.13 -5.76
CA ALA A 42 -11.52 9.98 -6.42
C ALA A 42 -11.19 10.18 -7.89
N ALA A 43 -9.91 10.38 -8.21
CA ALA A 43 -9.48 10.61 -9.58
C ALA A 43 -9.70 9.38 -10.47
N LEU A 44 -9.57 8.18 -9.91
CA LEU A 44 -9.64 6.94 -10.67
C LEU A 44 -10.97 6.20 -10.49
N GLY A 45 -11.83 6.68 -9.61
CA GLY A 45 -13.10 6.00 -9.33
C GLY A 45 -12.93 4.67 -8.62
N ILE A 46 -11.95 4.55 -7.72
CA ILE A 46 -11.68 3.32 -6.99
C ILE A 46 -11.68 3.56 -5.49
N ALA A 47 -11.93 2.49 -4.73
CA ALA A 47 -12.01 2.57 -3.28
C ALA A 47 -10.63 2.63 -2.63
N GLY A 48 -10.59 3.11 -1.38
CA GLY A 48 -9.34 3.20 -0.63
C GLY A 48 -8.53 1.92 -0.57
N PRO A 49 -9.14 0.76 -0.28
CA PRO A 49 -8.39 -0.50 -0.28
C PRO A 49 -7.71 -0.80 -1.62
N ALA A 50 -8.34 -0.44 -2.73
CA ALA A 50 -7.73 -0.63 -4.05
C ALA A 50 -6.51 0.27 -4.23
N VAL A 51 -6.59 1.52 -3.74
CA VAL A 51 -5.44 2.44 -3.78
C VAL A 51 -4.27 1.83 -2.98
N ARG A 52 -4.56 1.32 -1.78
CA ARG A 52 -3.52 0.72 -0.95
C ARG A 52 -2.89 -0.50 -1.61
N ALA A 53 -3.69 -1.30 -2.30
CA ALA A 53 -3.18 -2.47 -3.01
C ALA A 53 -2.24 -2.07 -4.15
N ILE A 54 -2.58 -0.99 -4.87
CA ILE A 54 -1.72 -0.47 -5.93
C ILE A 54 -0.39 0.01 -5.36
N VAL A 55 -0.43 0.81 -4.30
CA VAL A 55 0.80 1.32 -3.66
C VAL A 55 1.66 0.15 -3.18
N HIS A 56 1.03 -0.84 -2.53
CA HIS A 56 1.74 -2.02 -2.05
C HIS A 56 2.47 -2.74 -3.20
N ARG A 57 1.78 -2.94 -4.30
CA ARG A 57 2.36 -3.61 -5.47
C ARG A 57 3.53 -2.82 -6.04
N LEU A 58 3.39 -1.50 -6.15
CA LEU A 58 4.47 -0.66 -6.67
C LEU A 58 5.69 -0.70 -5.75
N ARG A 59 5.47 -0.70 -4.44
CA ARG A 59 6.56 -0.82 -3.47
C ARG A 59 7.26 -2.17 -3.59
N GLU A 60 6.50 -3.25 -3.78
CA GLU A 60 7.10 -4.57 -4.00
C GLU A 60 7.99 -4.60 -5.23
N GLN A 61 7.66 -3.80 -6.23
CA GLN A 61 8.43 -3.70 -7.45
C GLN A 61 9.64 -2.77 -7.30
N GLY A 62 9.84 -2.20 -6.11
CA GLY A 62 11.01 -1.38 -5.83
C GLY A 62 10.82 0.11 -6.02
N HIS A 63 9.60 0.58 -6.24
CA HIS A 63 9.37 2.01 -6.37
C HIS A 63 9.40 2.68 -4.98
N PRO A 64 10.17 3.76 -4.83
CA PRO A 64 10.37 4.41 -3.53
C PRO A 64 9.20 5.31 -3.16
N ILE A 65 8.08 4.72 -2.80
CA ILE A 65 6.88 5.46 -2.45
C ILE A 65 6.82 5.64 -0.93
N GLY A 66 6.98 6.88 -0.49
CA GLY A 66 6.83 7.25 0.90
C GLY A 66 5.40 7.60 1.23
N SER A 67 5.07 7.60 2.52
CA SER A 67 3.74 7.98 2.98
C SER A 67 3.80 8.58 4.37
N SER A 68 2.81 9.44 4.65
CA SER A 68 2.60 10.05 5.96
C SER A 68 1.10 10.29 6.12
N GLY A 69 0.72 10.94 7.21
CA GLY A 69 -0.66 11.36 7.39
C GLY A 69 -1.16 12.32 6.31
N GLN A 70 -0.26 12.90 5.54
CA GLN A 70 -0.62 13.85 4.49
C GLN A 70 -0.70 13.24 3.10
N GLY A 71 -0.30 11.99 2.94
CA GLY A 71 -0.43 11.30 1.67
C GLY A 71 0.81 10.58 1.23
N TYR A 72 0.88 10.30 -0.07
CA TYR A 72 1.96 9.55 -0.71
C TYR A 72 2.80 10.48 -1.57
N TRP A 73 4.07 10.12 -1.72
CA TRP A 73 4.99 10.84 -2.63
C TRP A 73 6.04 9.87 -3.18
N TYR A 74 6.78 10.31 -4.17
CA TYR A 74 7.91 9.56 -4.70
C TYR A 74 9.17 10.13 -4.07
N ALA A 75 9.92 9.30 -3.35
CA ALA A 75 11.07 9.77 -2.60
C ALA A 75 12.24 10.09 -3.50
N GLY A 76 12.95 11.16 -3.17
CA GLY A 76 14.15 11.55 -3.87
C GLY A 76 15.42 11.03 -3.24
N SER A 77 15.32 10.41 -2.04
CA SER A 77 16.48 9.88 -1.34
C SER A 77 16.06 8.83 -0.33
N PRO A 78 17.00 7.95 0.07
CA PRO A 78 16.69 6.95 1.11
C PRO A 78 16.27 7.58 2.43
N THR A 79 16.80 8.75 2.76
CA THR A 79 16.45 9.43 4.01
C THR A 79 14.96 9.75 4.06
N GLU A 80 14.36 10.10 2.93
CA GLU A 80 12.93 10.39 2.88
C GLU A 80 12.06 9.15 3.12
N LEU A 81 12.60 7.95 2.86
CA LEU A 81 11.86 6.70 3.05
C LEU A 81 11.96 6.14 4.45
N ALA A 82 12.98 6.53 5.22
CA ALA A 82 13.25 5.91 6.51
C ALA A 82 12.02 5.90 7.45
N PRO A 83 11.28 6.99 7.63
CA PRO A 83 10.09 6.96 8.47
C PRO A 83 9.01 6.01 7.95
N THR A 84 8.83 5.92 6.63
CA THR A 84 7.83 5.03 6.04
C THR A 84 8.20 3.57 6.32
N ILE A 85 9.47 3.22 6.13
CA ILE A 85 9.95 1.87 6.42
C ILE A 85 9.74 1.53 7.89
N THR A 86 10.08 2.45 8.79
CA THR A 86 9.88 2.26 10.23
C THR A 86 8.41 1.99 10.56
N HIS A 87 7.50 2.75 9.98
CA HIS A 87 6.07 2.55 10.20
C HIS A 87 5.59 1.19 9.71
N LEU A 88 6.06 0.75 8.55
CA LEU A 88 5.70 -0.57 8.04
C LEU A 88 6.22 -1.68 8.95
N GLU A 89 7.45 -1.55 9.42
CA GLU A 89 8.05 -2.54 10.32
C GLU A 89 7.35 -2.59 11.66
N GLN A 90 6.92 -1.43 12.18
CA GLN A 90 6.14 -1.39 13.41
C GLN A 90 4.80 -2.09 13.26
N ARG A 91 4.16 -1.95 12.10
CA ARG A 91 2.91 -2.64 11.83
C ARG A 91 3.11 -4.15 11.74
N ILE A 92 4.21 -4.59 11.15
CA ILE A 92 4.55 -6.02 11.11
C ILE A 92 4.67 -6.56 12.52
N ARG A 93 5.41 -5.87 13.39
CA ARG A 93 5.59 -6.31 14.78
C ARG A 93 4.27 -6.32 15.53
N SER A 94 3.44 -5.32 15.32
CA SER A 94 2.14 -5.23 15.97
C SER A 94 1.23 -6.37 15.54
N MET A 95 1.22 -6.67 14.25
CA MET A 95 0.41 -7.78 13.73
C MET A 95 0.92 -9.13 14.22
N ALA A 96 2.23 -9.29 14.30
CA ALA A 96 2.83 -10.51 14.84
C ALA A 96 2.44 -10.71 16.31
N ALA A 97 2.45 -9.64 17.10
CA ALA A 97 2.05 -9.71 18.50
C ALA A 97 0.57 -10.12 18.64
N ALA A 98 -0.28 -9.59 17.78
CA ALA A 98 -1.70 -9.96 17.79
C ALA A 98 -1.88 -11.44 17.42
N ALA A 99 -1.16 -11.91 16.43
CA ALA A 99 -1.22 -13.32 16.04
C ALA A 99 -0.77 -14.23 17.19
N ASP A 100 0.30 -13.83 17.87
CA ASP A 100 0.80 -14.60 19.02
C ASP A 100 -0.22 -14.61 20.15
N GLY A 101 -0.87 -13.49 20.41
CA GLY A 101 -1.92 -13.41 21.41
C GLY A 101 -3.07 -14.36 21.11
N LEU A 102 -3.47 -14.42 19.85
CA LEU A 102 -4.54 -15.32 19.43
C LEU A 102 -4.14 -16.78 19.59
N ARG A 103 -2.90 -17.13 19.28
CA ARG A 103 -2.42 -18.50 19.49
C ARG A 103 -2.47 -18.89 20.95
N ARG A 104 -2.14 -17.98 21.85
CA ARG A 104 -2.15 -18.25 23.28
C ARG A 104 -3.55 -18.31 23.86
N ALA A 105 -4.55 -17.77 23.18
CA ALA A 105 -5.90 -17.69 23.72
C ALA A 105 -6.48 -19.05 24.09
N PHE A 106 -6.17 -20.08 23.29
CA PHE A 106 -6.66 -21.43 23.55
C PHE A 106 -5.54 -22.38 23.91
N ASN A 107 -4.36 -21.87 24.17
CA ASN A 107 -3.21 -22.70 24.50
C ASN A 107 -2.35 -21.94 25.49
N PRO A 108 -2.92 -21.58 26.65
CA PRO A 108 -2.20 -20.78 27.63
C PRO A 108 -1.09 -21.59 28.24
N GLN A 109 0.04 -21.00 28.40
CA GLN A 109 1.18 -21.68 29.04
C GLN A 109 1.66 -20.84 30.20
#